data_98b698a53d9568a91a9995453a98af42
#
_entry.id   98b698a53d9568a91a9995453a98af42
#
_cell.length_a   1.000
_cell.length_b   1.000
_cell.length_c   1.000
_cell.angle_alpha   90.00
_cell.angle_beta   90.00
_cell.angle_gamma   90.00
#
_symmetry.space_group_name_H-M   'P 1'
#
loop_
_entity.id
_entity.type
_entity.pdbx_description
1 polymer ?
#
loop_
_entity_poly.entity_id
_entity_poly.type
_entity_poly.pdbx_seq_one_letter_code
_entity_poly.pdbx_strand_id
1 'polypeptide(L)'
;MSKKIRAAIIGPGNIGTDLLMKAMRSELVEPVWMVGVDPESPGLARARDMGIKTTCEGVDGLVPHMKEDNIQICFDATSAYVHADNSAKVNAQGAVMIDLTPAAIGPFCIPPVNLHDAVAAKAMNVNMVTCGGQATIPMVAAVSRVQSVIYGEIVATVSSKSVGPGTRKNIDEFTRTTAKGVEMVGGAQQGKAIIVINPAEPPLIMRDTIHCLTVDEPDQAAITQSVHDMVAEVQKYVPGYTLKNGPVFDGNKVSIYMEVAGLGDFLPRYAGNLDIMTAAGLRTAEMYAEQILAGSFVPEAA
;
A
#
# COMPACT_ATOMS: atom_id res chain seq x y z
N MET A 1 19.82 -21.76 -4.87
CA MET A 1 19.12 -20.46 -4.72
C MET A 1 17.64 -20.78 -4.64
N SER A 2 16.90 -20.25 -3.65
CA SER A 2 15.44 -20.41 -3.60
C SER A 2 14.84 -19.78 -4.85
N LYS A 3 13.81 -20.39 -5.42
CA LYS A 3 13.11 -19.86 -6.60
C LYS A 3 12.32 -18.63 -6.15
N LYS A 4 12.64 -17.45 -6.70
CA LYS A 4 11.88 -16.22 -6.46
C LYS A 4 10.76 -16.09 -7.48
N ILE A 5 9.68 -15.43 -7.09
CA ILE A 5 8.58 -15.04 -8.00
C ILE A 5 8.98 -13.78 -8.76
N ARG A 6 8.93 -13.85 -10.09
CA ARG A 6 9.33 -12.74 -10.95
C ARG A 6 8.21 -11.72 -11.08
N ALA A 7 8.57 -10.45 -10.96
CA ALA A 7 7.62 -9.35 -10.94
C ALA A 7 8.00 -8.23 -11.92
N ALA A 8 6.97 -7.50 -12.37
CA ALA A 8 7.12 -6.27 -13.14
C ALA A 8 6.54 -5.08 -12.34
N ILE A 9 7.13 -3.90 -12.51
CA ILE A 9 6.66 -2.65 -11.91
C ILE A 9 6.23 -1.72 -13.05
N ILE A 10 4.95 -1.31 -13.05
CA ILE A 10 4.35 -0.42 -14.04
C ILE A 10 4.24 0.97 -13.40
N GLY A 11 4.95 1.96 -13.99
CA GLY A 11 5.04 3.32 -13.48
C GLY A 11 6.40 3.63 -12.85
N PRO A 12 7.35 4.21 -13.60
CA PRO A 12 8.72 4.50 -13.14
C PRO A 12 8.85 5.83 -12.38
N GLY A 13 7.77 6.25 -11.70
CA GLY A 13 7.77 7.42 -10.83
C GLY A 13 8.46 7.17 -9.49
N ASN A 14 8.26 8.09 -8.52
CA ASN A 14 8.86 7.97 -7.18
C ASN A 14 8.44 6.68 -6.47
N ILE A 15 7.14 6.31 -6.54
CA ILE A 15 6.61 5.08 -5.93
C ILE A 15 7.23 3.85 -6.59
N GLY A 16 7.18 3.75 -7.93
CA GLY A 16 7.71 2.58 -8.63
C GLY A 16 9.23 2.44 -8.47
N THR A 17 9.97 3.55 -8.43
CA THR A 17 11.42 3.51 -8.21
C THR A 17 11.77 3.08 -6.78
N ASP A 18 11.08 3.59 -5.77
CA ASP A 18 11.27 3.16 -4.38
C ASP A 18 10.89 1.68 -4.18
N LEU A 19 9.79 1.27 -4.80
CA LEU A 19 9.36 -0.13 -4.80
C LEU A 19 10.42 -1.04 -5.46
N LEU A 20 11.02 -0.62 -6.58
CA LEU A 20 12.12 -1.36 -7.22
C LEU A 20 13.28 -1.56 -6.24
N MET A 21 13.72 -0.48 -5.56
CA MET A 21 14.81 -0.55 -4.59
C MET A 21 14.52 -1.53 -3.45
N LYS A 22 13.27 -1.55 -2.97
CA LYS A 22 12.83 -2.50 -1.93
C LYS A 22 12.75 -3.94 -2.47
N ALA A 23 12.14 -4.14 -3.64
CA ALA A 23 11.97 -5.46 -4.25
C ALA A 23 13.29 -6.14 -4.60
N MET A 24 14.33 -5.37 -4.97
CA MET A 24 15.68 -5.90 -5.20
C MET A 24 16.28 -6.59 -3.95
N ARG A 25 15.83 -6.26 -2.75
CA ARG A 25 16.27 -6.86 -1.48
C ARG A 25 15.38 -8.00 -1.01
N SER A 26 14.20 -8.19 -1.64
CA SER A 26 13.28 -9.26 -1.25
C SER A 26 13.89 -10.64 -1.50
N GLU A 27 13.63 -11.56 -0.58
CA GLU A 27 14.04 -12.97 -0.72
C GLU A 27 13.03 -13.79 -1.55
N LEU A 28 11.81 -13.28 -1.72
CA LEU A 28 10.69 -13.98 -2.36
C LEU A 28 10.32 -13.41 -3.74
N VAL A 29 10.56 -12.11 -3.96
CA VAL A 29 10.17 -11.41 -5.19
C VAL A 29 11.42 -10.93 -5.93
N GLU A 30 11.46 -11.15 -7.24
CA GLU A 30 12.52 -10.68 -8.14
C GLU A 30 11.93 -9.70 -9.16
N PRO A 31 12.21 -8.39 -9.06
CA PRO A 31 11.79 -7.44 -10.07
C PRO A 31 12.64 -7.64 -11.34
N VAL A 32 11.99 -7.86 -12.48
CA VAL A 32 12.66 -8.12 -13.76
C VAL A 32 12.32 -7.11 -14.85
N TRP A 33 11.22 -6.36 -14.67
CA TRP A 33 10.78 -5.31 -15.59
C TRP A 33 10.38 -4.02 -14.86
N MET A 34 10.76 -2.89 -15.46
CA MET A 34 10.21 -1.56 -15.17
C MET A 34 9.56 -1.00 -16.43
N VAL A 35 8.29 -0.64 -16.32
CA VAL A 35 7.43 -0.24 -17.43
C VAL A 35 7.04 1.22 -17.31
N GLY A 36 7.24 2.00 -18.35
CA GLY A 36 6.85 3.41 -18.43
C GLY A 36 6.28 3.77 -19.80
N VAL A 37 6.01 5.05 -19.99
CA VAL A 37 5.51 5.61 -21.25
C VAL A 37 6.37 6.75 -21.78
N ASP A 38 7.35 7.19 -21.00
CA ASP A 38 8.29 8.24 -21.35
C ASP A 38 9.71 7.66 -21.47
N PRO A 39 10.33 7.65 -22.68
CA PRO A 39 11.68 7.13 -22.87
C PRO A 39 12.74 7.90 -22.07
N GLU A 40 12.51 9.18 -21.74
CA GLU A 40 13.39 10.04 -20.97
C GLU A 40 13.19 9.93 -19.46
N SER A 41 12.32 9.01 -19.00
CA SER A 41 12.04 8.81 -17.58
C SER A 41 13.32 8.48 -16.79
N PRO A 42 13.67 9.28 -15.74
CA PRO A 42 14.78 8.98 -14.86
C PRO A 42 14.65 7.63 -14.15
N GLY A 43 13.41 7.20 -13.87
CA GLY A 43 13.14 5.90 -13.25
C GLY A 43 13.45 4.73 -14.19
N LEU A 44 13.12 4.86 -15.49
CA LEU A 44 13.52 3.86 -16.50
C LEU A 44 15.05 3.83 -16.69
N ALA A 45 15.71 4.99 -16.73
CA ALA A 45 17.15 5.05 -16.80
C ALA A 45 17.81 4.32 -15.62
N ARG A 46 17.37 4.63 -14.40
CA ARG A 46 17.85 3.96 -13.19
C ARG A 46 17.62 2.45 -13.20
N ALA A 47 16.45 1.99 -13.63
CA ALA A 47 16.16 0.56 -13.75
C ALA A 47 17.11 -0.13 -14.73
N ARG A 48 17.41 0.49 -15.89
CA ARG A 48 18.41 -0.03 -16.85
C ARG A 48 19.79 -0.15 -16.23
N ASP A 49 20.24 0.89 -15.48
CA ASP A 49 21.54 0.89 -14.79
C ASP A 49 21.65 -0.23 -13.75
N MET A 50 20.52 -0.66 -13.18
CA MET A 50 20.41 -1.78 -12.24
C MET A 50 20.26 -3.15 -12.92
N GLY A 51 20.28 -3.20 -14.26
CA GLY A 51 20.14 -4.45 -15.04
C GLY A 51 18.71 -4.94 -15.19
N ILE A 52 17.70 -4.11 -14.90
CA ILE A 52 16.29 -4.42 -15.05
C ILE A 52 15.86 -4.13 -16.50
N LYS A 53 15.10 -5.04 -17.11
CA LYS A 53 14.50 -4.82 -18.42
C LYS A 53 13.53 -3.64 -18.37
N THR A 54 13.47 -2.84 -19.43
CA THR A 54 12.59 -1.67 -19.47
C THR A 54 11.86 -1.56 -20.82
N THR A 55 10.65 -0.99 -20.78
CA THR A 55 9.93 -0.54 -21.97
C THR A 55 9.33 0.85 -21.72
N CYS A 56 9.19 1.65 -22.76
CA CYS A 56 8.47 2.93 -22.78
C CYS A 56 7.14 2.86 -23.55
N GLU A 57 6.66 1.65 -23.87
CA GLU A 57 5.41 1.39 -24.58
C GLU A 57 4.25 1.03 -23.65
N GLY A 58 4.38 1.34 -22.34
CA GLY A 58 3.38 0.99 -21.34
C GLY A 58 3.23 -0.52 -21.16
N VAL A 59 2.08 -0.94 -20.66
CA VAL A 59 1.78 -2.35 -20.43
C VAL A 59 1.78 -3.17 -21.74
N ASP A 60 1.49 -2.54 -22.87
CA ASP A 60 1.50 -3.20 -24.16
C ASP A 60 2.92 -3.65 -24.58
N GLY A 61 3.95 -2.92 -24.17
CA GLY A 61 5.33 -3.33 -24.35
C GLY A 61 5.79 -4.43 -23.38
N LEU A 62 5.07 -4.67 -22.28
CA LEU A 62 5.36 -5.73 -21.32
C LEU A 62 4.69 -7.07 -21.70
N VAL A 63 3.42 -7.03 -22.10
CA VAL A 63 2.57 -8.21 -22.35
C VAL A 63 3.24 -9.29 -23.21
N PRO A 64 3.91 -8.96 -24.35
CA PRO A 64 4.56 -9.98 -25.18
C PRO A 64 5.64 -10.79 -24.46
N HIS A 65 6.24 -10.25 -23.42
CA HIS A 65 7.36 -10.84 -22.69
C HIS A 65 6.96 -11.56 -21.38
N MET A 66 5.72 -11.39 -20.92
CA MET A 66 5.30 -11.87 -19.60
C MET A 66 5.44 -13.39 -19.44
N LYS A 67 5.08 -14.16 -20.48
CA LYS A 67 5.18 -15.64 -20.44
C LYS A 67 6.62 -16.11 -20.51
N GLU A 68 7.42 -15.56 -21.42
CA GLU A 68 8.84 -15.91 -21.58
C GLU A 68 9.63 -15.60 -20.30
N ASP A 69 9.40 -14.44 -19.74
CA ASP A 69 10.06 -14.01 -18.50
C ASP A 69 9.41 -14.57 -17.22
N ASN A 70 8.35 -15.38 -17.34
CA ASN A 70 7.60 -15.97 -16.23
C ASN A 70 7.20 -14.95 -15.16
N ILE A 71 6.59 -13.84 -15.59
CA ILE A 71 6.11 -12.79 -14.70
C ILE A 71 4.78 -13.23 -14.10
N GLN A 72 4.72 -13.32 -12.77
CA GLN A 72 3.55 -13.81 -12.04
C GLN A 72 2.90 -12.74 -11.16
N ILE A 73 3.60 -11.62 -10.91
CA ILE A 73 3.11 -10.48 -10.16
C ILE A 73 3.45 -9.20 -10.91
N CYS A 74 2.50 -8.27 -10.99
CA CYS A 74 2.72 -6.91 -11.46
C CYS A 74 2.26 -5.91 -10.41
N PHE A 75 3.02 -4.83 -10.26
CA PHE A 75 2.65 -3.69 -9.44
C PHE A 75 2.22 -2.54 -10.35
N ASP A 76 1.09 -1.91 -10.05
CA ASP A 76 0.67 -0.70 -10.77
C ASP A 76 0.88 0.54 -9.89
N ALA A 77 1.89 1.32 -10.24
CA ALA A 77 2.25 2.59 -9.62
C ALA A 77 1.98 3.78 -10.56
N THR A 78 0.99 3.68 -11.43
CA THR A 78 0.62 4.70 -12.43
C THR A 78 -0.48 5.63 -11.93
N SER A 79 -1.69 5.52 -12.47
CA SER A 79 -2.84 6.33 -12.07
C SER A 79 -4.14 5.53 -12.14
N ALA A 80 -5.16 5.98 -11.40
CA ALA A 80 -6.48 5.36 -11.41
C ALA A 80 -7.11 5.28 -12.82
N TYR A 81 -6.76 6.21 -13.70
CA TYR A 81 -7.36 6.30 -15.04
C TYR A 81 -6.96 5.16 -15.98
N VAL A 82 -5.75 4.62 -15.83
CA VAL A 82 -5.23 3.55 -16.69
C VAL A 82 -5.20 2.18 -16.02
N HIS A 83 -5.43 2.14 -14.71
CA HIS A 83 -5.33 0.91 -13.94
C HIS A 83 -6.24 -0.21 -14.44
N ALA A 84 -7.49 0.09 -14.78
CA ALA A 84 -8.43 -0.92 -15.27
C ALA A 84 -7.94 -1.64 -16.52
N ASP A 85 -7.37 -0.89 -17.48
CA ASP A 85 -6.79 -1.45 -18.70
C ASP A 85 -5.51 -2.24 -18.41
N ASN A 86 -4.60 -1.69 -17.60
CA ASN A 86 -3.38 -2.37 -17.16
C ASN A 86 -3.71 -3.70 -16.47
N SER A 87 -4.65 -3.69 -15.53
CA SER A 87 -5.06 -4.86 -14.76
C SER A 87 -5.66 -5.95 -15.67
N ALA A 88 -6.57 -5.58 -16.57
CA ALA A 88 -7.17 -6.53 -17.51
C ALA A 88 -6.12 -7.22 -18.38
N LYS A 89 -5.17 -6.47 -18.93
CA LYS A 89 -4.09 -7.00 -19.77
C LYS A 89 -3.16 -7.93 -19.00
N VAL A 90 -2.81 -7.58 -17.78
CA VAL A 90 -1.92 -8.37 -16.91
C VAL A 90 -2.61 -9.66 -16.45
N ASN A 91 -3.86 -9.56 -15.96
CA ASN A 91 -4.62 -10.73 -15.51
C ASN A 91 -4.88 -11.73 -16.66
N ALA A 92 -5.09 -11.24 -17.90
CA ALA A 92 -5.19 -12.09 -19.07
C ALA A 92 -3.92 -12.92 -19.37
N GLN A 93 -2.77 -12.54 -18.83
CA GLN A 93 -1.53 -13.32 -18.89
C GLN A 93 -1.35 -14.28 -17.69
N GLY A 94 -2.29 -14.32 -16.76
CA GLY A 94 -2.20 -15.15 -15.56
C GLY A 94 -1.27 -14.56 -14.47
N ALA A 95 -1.11 -13.25 -14.41
CA ALA A 95 -0.34 -12.59 -13.37
C ALA A 95 -1.24 -11.78 -12.43
N VAL A 96 -0.90 -11.77 -11.15
CA VAL A 96 -1.59 -10.97 -10.12
C VAL A 96 -1.21 -9.50 -10.26
N MET A 97 -2.21 -8.61 -10.15
CA MET A 97 -2.00 -7.18 -10.11
C MET A 97 -2.10 -6.66 -8.68
N ILE A 98 -1.08 -5.95 -8.22
CA ILE A 98 -1.07 -5.21 -6.95
C ILE A 98 -1.18 -3.73 -7.28
N ASP A 99 -2.34 -3.15 -6.96
CA ASP A 99 -2.72 -1.79 -7.32
C ASP A 99 -2.32 -0.79 -6.23
N LEU A 100 -1.33 0.06 -6.53
CA LEU A 100 -0.92 1.17 -5.66
C LEU A 100 -1.59 2.49 -6.06
N THR A 101 -2.55 2.44 -7.00
CA THR A 101 -3.34 3.62 -7.41
C THR A 101 -4.63 3.74 -6.59
N PRO A 102 -5.27 4.90 -6.55
CA PRO A 102 -6.57 5.05 -5.88
C PRO A 102 -7.77 4.58 -6.73
N ALA A 103 -7.57 3.65 -7.69
CA ALA A 103 -8.62 3.21 -8.60
C ALA A 103 -9.77 2.45 -7.91
N ALA A 104 -9.53 1.90 -6.73
CA ALA A 104 -10.51 1.14 -5.94
C ALA A 104 -11.12 -0.05 -6.70
N ILE A 105 -10.33 -0.73 -7.52
CA ILE A 105 -10.71 -1.94 -8.24
C ILE A 105 -10.21 -3.17 -7.49
N GLY A 106 -11.06 -4.17 -7.33
CA GLY A 106 -10.77 -5.37 -6.54
C GLY A 106 -10.87 -5.17 -5.03
N PRO A 107 -10.57 -6.20 -4.23
CA PRO A 107 -10.62 -6.12 -2.79
C PRO A 107 -9.56 -5.16 -2.24
N PHE A 108 -9.96 -4.36 -1.26
CA PHE A 108 -9.05 -3.51 -0.50
C PHE A 108 -8.13 -4.36 0.39
N CYS A 109 -6.85 -4.06 0.39
CA CYS A 109 -5.85 -4.84 1.09
C CYS A 109 -5.01 -3.97 2.03
N ILE A 110 -5.03 -4.34 3.31
CA ILE A 110 -4.15 -3.85 4.36
C ILE A 110 -3.42 -5.08 4.93
N PRO A 111 -2.13 -5.27 4.67
CA PRO A 111 -1.44 -6.54 4.91
C PRO A 111 -1.69 -7.17 6.28
N PRO A 112 -1.57 -6.46 7.42
CA PRO A 112 -1.73 -7.08 8.73
C PRO A 112 -3.21 -7.27 9.14
N VAL A 113 -4.17 -6.81 8.32
CA VAL A 113 -5.60 -6.87 8.65
C VAL A 113 -6.31 -7.96 7.86
N ASN A 114 -6.23 -7.94 6.53
CA ASN A 114 -7.06 -8.78 5.67
C ASN A 114 -6.37 -9.39 4.44
N LEU A 115 -5.04 -9.38 4.38
CA LEU A 115 -4.34 -9.92 3.21
C LEU A 115 -4.58 -11.43 3.03
N HIS A 116 -4.71 -12.18 4.13
CA HIS A 116 -5.04 -13.61 4.07
C HIS A 116 -6.38 -13.87 3.36
N ASP A 117 -7.37 -13.00 3.57
CA ASP A 117 -8.70 -13.12 2.94
C ASP A 117 -8.61 -12.90 1.43
N ALA A 118 -7.83 -11.91 0.98
CA ALA A 118 -7.63 -11.62 -0.44
C ALA A 118 -6.95 -12.79 -1.16
N VAL A 119 -5.94 -13.40 -0.54
CA VAL A 119 -5.25 -14.59 -1.07
C VAL A 119 -6.18 -15.80 -1.06
N ALA A 120 -6.94 -16.01 0.03
CA ALA A 120 -7.91 -17.11 0.14
C ALA A 120 -9.03 -16.98 -0.90
N ALA A 121 -9.45 -15.75 -1.21
CA ALA A 121 -10.42 -15.46 -2.27
C ALA A 121 -9.84 -15.57 -3.69
N LYS A 122 -8.55 -15.91 -3.84
CA LYS A 122 -7.83 -15.98 -5.13
C LYS A 122 -7.95 -14.69 -5.96
N ALA A 123 -7.88 -13.54 -5.30
CA ALA A 123 -7.99 -12.26 -5.98
C ALA A 123 -6.81 -12.04 -6.91
N MET A 124 -7.09 -11.82 -8.20
CA MET A 124 -6.10 -11.52 -9.23
C MET A 124 -5.75 -10.04 -9.32
N ASN A 125 -6.54 -9.17 -8.68
CA ASN A 125 -6.25 -7.75 -8.49
C ASN A 125 -6.57 -7.38 -7.05
N VAL A 126 -5.61 -6.76 -6.35
CA VAL A 126 -5.81 -6.26 -4.98
C VAL A 126 -5.45 -4.77 -4.94
N ASN A 127 -6.31 -3.98 -4.32
CA ASN A 127 -6.14 -2.55 -4.19
C ASN A 127 -5.51 -2.20 -2.84
N MET A 128 -4.39 -1.49 -2.87
CA MET A 128 -3.65 -1.08 -1.66
C MET A 128 -4.26 0.14 -0.96
N VAL A 129 -5.47 0.51 -1.30
CA VAL A 129 -6.22 1.64 -0.73
C VAL A 129 -5.53 2.97 -1.04
N THR A 130 -4.84 3.55 -0.06
CA THR A 130 -4.05 4.79 -0.16
C THR A 130 -2.92 4.77 0.86
N CYS A 131 -1.94 5.66 0.71
CA CYS A 131 -0.87 5.78 1.70
C CYS A 131 -1.39 6.15 3.10
N GLY A 132 -2.39 7.06 3.18
CA GLY A 132 -3.06 7.38 4.45
C GLY A 132 -3.84 6.18 5.00
N GLY A 133 -4.48 5.40 4.12
CA GLY A 133 -5.17 4.18 4.50
C GLY A 133 -4.23 3.12 5.07
N GLN A 134 -3.08 2.89 4.42
CA GLN A 134 -2.06 1.95 4.92
C GLN A 134 -1.52 2.36 6.31
N ALA A 135 -1.43 3.66 6.57
CA ALA A 135 -0.94 4.16 7.86
C ALA A 135 -1.99 4.09 8.97
N THR A 136 -3.28 4.25 8.67
CA THR A 136 -4.31 4.51 9.68
C THR A 136 -5.32 3.38 9.86
N ILE A 137 -5.70 2.69 8.79
CA ILE A 137 -6.68 1.59 8.86
C ILE A 137 -6.25 0.46 9.81
N PRO A 138 -4.95 0.08 9.92
CA PRO A 138 -4.51 -0.88 10.93
C PRO A 138 -4.92 -0.49 12.35
N MET A 139 -4.88 0.80 12.69
CA MET A 139 -5.26 1.28 14.02
C MET A 139 -6.78 1.24 14.23
N VAL A 140 -7.58 1.57 13.20
CA VAL A 140 -9.04 1.40 13.26
C VAL A 140 -9.39 -0.08 13.46
N ALA A 141 -8.76 -0.97 12.70
CA ALA A 141 -8.95 -2.42 12.83
C ALA A 141 -8.50 -2.94 14.20
N ALA A 142 -7.44 -2.38 14.78
CA ALA A 142 -7.00 -2.74 16.12
C ALA A 142 -8.05 -2.41 17.21
N VAL A 143 -8.81 -1.35 17.03
CA VAL A 143 -9.93 -1.01 17.92
C VAL A 143 -11.14 -1.88 17.60
N SER A 144 -11.54 -1.97 16.33
CA SER A 144 -12.79 -2.61 15.91
C SER A 144 -12.82 -4.13 16.17
N ARG A 145 -11.67 -4.81 16.13
CA ARG A 145 -11.58 -6.25 16.48
C ARG A 145 -11.80 -6.54 17.96
N VAL A 146 -11.69 -5.53 18.83
CA VAL A 146 -11.98 -5.64 20.26
C VAL A 146 -13.41 -5.23 20.56
N GLN A 147 -13.86 -4.13 19.93
CA GLN A 147 -15.17 -3.54 20.22
C GLN A 147 -15.72 -2.80 19.00
N SER A 148 -17.04 -2.89 18.78
CA SER A 148 -17.71 -2.25 17.65
C SER A 148 -17.46 -0.75 17.57
N VAL A 149 -17.05 -0.26 16.42
CA VAL A 149 -16.78 1.17 16.13
C VAL A 149 -17.91 1.72 15.27
N ILE A 150 -18.64 2.72 15.79
CA ILE A 150 -19.73 3.40 15.06
C ILE A 150 -19.14 4.31 13.99
N TYR A 151 -18.07 5.05 14.34
CA TYR A 151 -17.48 6.06 13.49
C TYR A 151 -15.96 6.02 13.60
N GLY A 152 -15.28 5.91 12.48
CA GLY A 152 -13.83 5.98 12.35
C GLY A 152 -13.42 7.21 11.53
N GLU A 153 -12.60 8.10 12.09
CA GLU A 153 -12.04 9.24 11.37
C GLU A 153 -10.53 9.17 11.37
N ILE A 154 -9.94 9.42 10.20
CA ILE A 154 -8.49 9.55 10.08
C ILE A 154 -8.10 10.91 9.52
N VAL A 155 -7.03 11.48 10.07
CA VAL A 155 -6.40 12.69 9.56
C VAL A 155 -4.96 12.37 9.23
N ALA A 156 -4.64 12.24 7.94
CA ALA A 156 -3.29 12.00 7.46
C ALA A 156 -2.61 13.34 7.13
N THR A 157 -1.54 13.67 7.85
CA THR A 157 -0.74 14.88 7.61
C THR A 157 0.57 14.53 6.97
N VAL A 158 0.76 14.95 5.73
CA VAL A 158 1.94 14.64 4.90
C VAL A 158 2.67 15.92 4.49
N SER A 159 3.99 15.81 4.29
CA SER A 159 4.77 16.93 3.74
C SER A 159 4.31 17.26 2.32
N SER A 160 4.16 18.55 2.02
CA SER A 160 3.88 19.03 0.67
C SER A 160 4.90 18.54 -0.37
N LYS A 161 6.15 18.31 0.04
CA LYS A 161 7.22 17.81 -0.83
C LYS A 161 7.07 16.33 -1.21
N SER A 162 6.31 15.55 -0.44
CA SER A 162 6.04 14.13 -0.75
C SER A 162 4.73 13.91 -1.52
N VAL A 163 4.02 14.96 -1.89
CA VAL A 163 2.74 14.88 -2.60
C VAL A 163 2.92 15.37 -4.04
N GLY A 164 2.98 14.42 -4.96
CA GLY A 164 3.14 14.69 -6.39
C GLY A 164 1.87 15.23 -7.07
N PRO A 165 1.97 15.65 -8.35
CA PRO A 165 0.83 16.16 -9.13
C PRO A 165 -0.33 15.17 -9.24
N GLY A 166 -0.05 13.88 -9.32
CA GLY A 166 -1.07 12.81 -9.40
C GLY A 166 -1.98 12.82 -8.18
N THR A 167 -1.42 12.77 -6.96
CA THR A 167 -2.19 12.80 -5.71
C THR A 167 -2.98 14.10 -5.57
N ARG A 168 -2.40 15.24 -5.94
CA ARG A 168 -3.08 16.55 -5.86
C ARG A 168 -4.30 16.64 -6.78
N LYS A 169 -4.24 16.01 -7.96
CA LYS A 169 -5.38 15.95 -8.90
C LYS A 169 -6.47 14.98 -8.46
N ASN A 170 -6.11 13.97 -7.65
CA ASN A 170 -7.01 12.89 -7.21
C ASN A 170 -7.26 12.94 -5.69
N ILE A 171 -7.32 14.14 -5.11
CA ILE A 171 -7.49 14.29 -3.65
C ILE A 171 -8.85 13.76 -3.19
N ASP A 172 -9.88 13.88 -4.01
CA ASP A 172 -11.24 13.40 -3.72
C ASP A 172 -11.29 11.87 -3.73
N GLU A 173 -10.63 11.23 -4.70
CA GLU A 173 -10.50 9.78 -4.75
C GLU A 173 -9.72 9.26 -3.53
N PHE A 174 -8.65 9.97 -3.15
CA PHE A 174 -7.89 9.63 -1.95
C PHE A 174 -8.79 9.59 -0.71
N THR A 175 -9.58 10.64 -0.48
CA THR A 175 -10.43 10.74 0.72
C THR A 175 -11.58 9.74 0.69
N ARG A 176 -12.23 9.53 -0.46
CA ARG A 176 -13.33 8.56 -0.63
C ARG A 176 -12.84 7.13 -0.46
N THR A 177 -11.74 6.78 -1.13
CA THR A 177 -11.18 5.41 -1.06
C THR A 177 -10.68 5.10 0.35
N THR A 178 -10.03 6.06 1.01
CA THR A 178 -9.58 5.88 2.40
C THR A 178 -10.77 5.72 3.35
N ALA A 179 -11.80 6.57 3.25
CA ALA A 179 -13.00 6.47 4.09
C ALA A 179 -13.68 5.12 3.92
N LYS A 180 -13.83 4.65 2.67
CA LYS A 180 -14.37 3.33 2.38
C LYS A 180 -13.50 2.20 2.94
N GLY A 181 -12.17 2.35 2.91
CA GLY A 181 -11.24 1.40 3.54
C GLY A 181 -11.37 1.35 5.05
N VAL A 182 -11.62 2.49 5.72
CA VAL A 182 -11.92 2.56 7.15
C VAL A 182 -13.18 1.75 7.50
N GLU A 183 -14.19 1.77 6.63
CA GLU A 183 -15.41 0.96 6.80
C GLU A 183 -15.16 -0.52 6.50
N MET A 184 -14.71 -0.83 5.29
CA MET A 184 -14.66 -2.20 4.77
C MET A 184 -13.56 -3.06 5.39
N VAL A 185 -12.42 -2.47 5.71
CA VAL A 185 -11.25 -3.16 6.25
C VAL A 185 -11.01 -2.79 7.71
N GLY A 186 -11.16 -1.51 8.05
CA GLY A 186 -11.02 -1.03 9.43
C GLY A 186 -12.15 -1.48 10.35
N GLY A 187 -13.33 -1.83 9.81
CA GLY A 187 -14.47 -2.33 10.58
C GLY A 187 -15.31 -1.26 11.26
N ALA A 188 -15.13 0.01 10.91
CA ALA A 188 -16.03 1.08 11.37
C ALA A 188 -17.34 1.06 10.57
N GLN A 189 -18.48 1.35 11.22
CA GLN A 189 -19.77 1.43 10.53
C GLN A 189 -19.83 2.63 9.59
N GLN A 190 -19.16 3.73 9.95
CA GLN A 190 -19.03 4.93 9.13
C GLN A 190 -17.58 5.42 9.16
N GLY A 191 -17.01 5.70 7.99
CA GLY A 191 -15.64 6.14 7.82
C GLY A 191 -15.54 7.58 7.32
N LYS A 192 -14.49 8.30 7.78
CA LYS A 192 -14.11 9.59 7.24
C LYS A 192 -12.59 9.69 7.13
N ALA A 193 -12.14 10.31 6.05
CA ALA A 193 -10.72 10.57 5.84
C ALA A 193 -10.49 12.04 5.50
N ILE A 194 -9.45 12.60 6.11
CA ILE A 194 -8.96 13.96 5.87
C ILE A 194 -7.48 13.87 5.54
N ILE A 195 -7.05 14.57 4.50
CA ILE A 195 -5.63 14.74 4.20
C ILE A 195 -5.21 16.19 4.42
N VAL A 196 -4.11 16.39 5.13
CA VAL A 196 -3.48 17.68 5.35
C VAL A 196 -2.14 17.70 4.62
N ILE A 197 -2.02 18.52 3.58
CA ILE A 197 -0.78 18.73 2.84
C ILE A 197 -0.04 19.89 3.50
N ASN A 198 0.99 19.60 4.27
CA ASN A 198 1.70 20.57 5.11
C ASN A 198 2.93 21.15 4.39
N PRO A 199 3.02 22.49 4.23
CA PRO A 199 4.12 23.16 3.55
C PRO A 199 5.31 23.53 4.46
N ALA A 200 5.35 23.05 5.70
CA ALA A 200 6.40 23.43 6.66
C ALA A 200 7.81 23.13 6.17
N GLU A 201 8.76 24.01 6.56
CA GLU A 201 10.20 23.87 6.37
C GLU A 201 10.90 23.91 7.73
N PRO A 202 11.73 22.92 8.08
CA PRO A 202 11.99 21.68 7.33
C PRO A 202 10.73 20.80 7.16
N PRO A 203 10.68 19.92 6.13
CA PRO A 203 9.56 19.04 5.89
C PRO A 203 9.24 18.16 7.11
N LEU A 204 7.97 18.09 7.50
CA LEU A 204 7.56 17.23 8.60
C LEU A 204 7.59 15.75 8.20
N ILE A 205 7.87 14.88 9.15
CA ILE A 205 7.60 13.45 9.05
C ILE A 205 6.08 13.24 9.05
N MET A 206 5.56 12.30 8.24
CA MET A 206 4.13 11.99 8.19
C MET A 206 3.57 11.75 9.60
N ARG A 207 2.45 12.41 9.91
CA ARG A 207 1.74 12.26 11.17
C ARG A 207 0.27 12.01 10.92
N ASP A 208 -0.25 11.03 11.64
CA ASP A 208 -1.62 10.60 11.47
C ASP A 208 -2.34 10.60 12.81
N THR A 209 -3.58 11.07 12.77
CA THR A 209 -4.50 11.01 13.91
C THR A 209 -5.66 10.11 13.54
N ILE A 210 -5.98 9.18 14.41
CA ILE A 210 -7.09 8.25 14.25
C ILE A 210 -8.05 8.45 15.42
N HIS A 211 -9.32 8.64 15.13
CA HIS A 211 -10.39 8.68 16.10
C HIS A 211 -11.38 7.56 15.83
N CYS A 212 -11.66 6.76 16.85
CA CYS A 212 -12.69 5.73 16.81
C CYS A 212 -13.75 6.06 17.88
N LEU A 213 -15.02 6.10 17.49
CA LEU A 213 -16.14 6.19 18.42
C LEU A 213 -16.71 4.79 18.59
N THR A 214 -16.61 4.22 19.78
CA THR A 214 -17.14 2.89 20.11
C THR A 214 -18.62 2.94 20.45
N VAL A 215 -19.33 1.81 20.25
CA VAL A 215 -20.77 1.70 20.58
C VAL A 215 -20.96 1.86 22.09
N ASP A 216 -20.17 1.14 22.87
CA ASP A 216 -20.22 1.13 24.34
C ASP A 216 -18.91 1.67 24.91
N GLU A 217 -18.84 1.77 26.25
CA GLU A 217 -17.62 2.15 26.96
C GLU A 217 -16.46 1.22 26.55
N PRO A 218 -15.30 1.79 26.13
CA PRO A 218 -14.21 1.00 25.58
C PRO A 218 -13.50 0.14 26.64
N ASP A 219 -13.23 -1.11 26.33
CA ASP A 219 -12.26 -1.91 27.07
C ASP A 219 -10.85 -1.37 26.82
N GLN A 220 -10.45 -0.43 27.69
CA GLN A 220 -9.20 0.32 27.56
C GLN A 220 -7.97 -0.60 27.54
N ALA A 221 -7.97 -1.65 28.36
CA ALA A 221 -6.83 -2.57 28.46
C ALA A 221 -6.70 -3.43 27.19
N ALA A 222 -7.78 -4.03 26.73
CA ALA A 222 -7.79 -4.87 25.54
C ALA A 222 -7.51 -4.05 24.27
N ILE A 223 -8.06 -2.85 24.15
CA ILE A 223 -7.79 -1.94 23.02
C ILE A 223 -6.32 -1.51 23.02
N THR A 224 -5.77 -1.15 24.16
CA THR A 224 -4.35 -0.76 24.27
C THR A 224 -3.43 -1.89 23.83
N GLN A 225 -3.66 -3.12 24.30
CA GLN A 225 -2.88 -4.28 23.88
C GLN A 225 -3.02 -4.52 22.38
N SER A 226 -4.25 -4.49 21.85
CA SER A 226 -4.54 -4.68 20.43
C SER A 226 -3.84 -3.65 19.52
N VAL A 227 -3.77 -2.39 19.95
CA VAL A 227 -3.05 -1.33 19.22
C VAL A 227 -1.55 -1.60 19.22
N HIS A 228 -0.96 -1.96 20.37
CA HIS A 228 0.48 -2.29 20.43
C HIS A 228 0.84 -3.50 19.56
N ASP A 229 0.02 -4.55 19.59
CA ASP A 229 0.22 -5.74 18.78
C ASP A 229 0.16 -5.38 17.27
N MET A 230 -0.80 -4.56 16.87
CA MET A 230 -0.93 -4.11 15.48
C MET A 230 0.24 -3.22 15.05
N VAL A 231 0.74 -2.33 15.92
CA VAL A 231 1.94 -1.54 15.64
C VAL A 231 3.12 -2.47 15.38
N ALA A 232 3.32 -3.49 16.21
CA ALA A 232 4.39 -4.45 16.04
C ALA A 232 4.27 -5.25 14.71
N GLU A 233 3.06 -5.59 14.29
CA GLU A 233 2.83 -6.24 13.00
C GLU A 233 3.19 -5.34 11.81
N VAL A 234 2.78 -4.07 11.83
CA VAL A 234 3.13 -3.12 10.77
C VAL A 234 4.64 -2.87 10.73
N GLN A 235 5.28 -2.76 11.89
CA GLN A 235 6.73 -2.54 11.99
C GLN A 235 7.59 -3.63 11.34
N LYS A 236 7.06 -4.83 11.14
CA LYS A 236 7.77 -5.91 10.44
C LYS A 236 8.15 -5.54 9.00
N TYR A 237 7.34 -4.70 8.34
CA TYR A 237 7.60 -4.23 6.98
C TYR A 237 7.74 -2.70 6.84
N VAL A 238 7.33 -1.94 7.87
CA VAL A 238 7.51 -0.48 7.95
C VAL A 238 8.22 -0.14 9.28
N PRO A 239 9.55 -0.26 9.39
CA PRO A 239 10.26 -0.01 10.66
C PRO A 239 10.08 1.39 11.24
N GLY A 240 9.76 2.38 10.39
CA GLY A 240 9.50 3.78 10.79
C GLY A 240 8.07 4.05 11.30
N TYR A 241 7.21 3.04 11.40
CA TYR A 241 5.85 3.15 11.93
C TYR A 241 5.85 3.24 13.45
N THR A 242 5.46 4.36 14.01
CA THR A 242 5.64 4.64 15.45
C THR A 242 4.35 5.17 16.08
N LEU A 243 3.91 4.53 17.17
CA LEU A 243 2.88 5.08 18.04
C LEU A 243 3.48 6.23 18.86
N LYS A 244 3.04 7.47 18.60
CA LYS A 244 3.57 8.67 19.27
C LYS A 244 2.83 8.94 20.58
N ASN A 245 1.53 8.69 20.59
CA ASN A 245 0.69 8.84 21.77
C ASN A 245 -0.60 8.02 21.62
N GLY A 246 -1.14 7.56 22.71
CA GLY A 246 -2.39 6.83 22.77
C GLY A 246 -2.21 5.31 22.92
N PRO A 247 -3.31 4.56 22.93
CA PRO A 247 -4.69 5.08 22.86
C PRO A 247 -5.04 6.04 23.99
N VAL A 248 -5.70 7.15 23.67
CA VAL A 248 -6.25 8.10 24.63
C VAL A 248 -7.77 7.92 24.64
N PHE A 249 -8.35 7.71 25.81
CA PHE A 249 -9.78 7.47 26.00
C PHE A 249 -10.47 8.71 26.57
N ASP A 250 -11.58 9.10 25.94
CA ASP A 250 -12.43 10.21 26.35
C ASP A 250 -13.90 9.80 26.12
N GLY A 251 -14.54 9.26 27.16
CA GLY A 251 -15.80 8.54 27.01
C GLY A 251 -15.65 7.40 26.01
N ASN A 252 -16.54 7.33 25.03
CA ASN A 252 -16.52 6.31 23.97
C ASN A 252 -15.54 6.63 22.81
N LYS A 253 -14.79 7.76 22.89
CA LYS A 253 -13.82 8.13 21.87
C LYS A 253 -12.45 7.61 22.22
N VAL A 254 -11.87 6.85 21.29
CA VAL A 254 -10.48 6.37 21.32
C VAL A 254 -9.67 7.15 20.31
N SER A 255 -8.59 7.80 20.75
CA SER A 255 -7.70 8.60 19.89
C SER A 255 -6.30 8.01 19.87
N ILE A 256 -5.73 7.83 18.67
CA ILE A 256 -4.42 7.23 18.43
C ILE A 256 -3.60 8.17 17.54
N TYR A 257 -2.34 8.41 17.88
CA TYR A 257 -1.47 9.34 17.17
C TYR A 257 -0.23 8.59 16.67
N MET A 258 -0.08 8.56 15.35
CA MET A 258 0.99 7.83 14.68
C MET A 258 1.98 8.77 13.99
N GLU A 259 3.19 8.29 13.80
CA GLU A 259 4.20 8.90 12.96
C GLU A 259 4.79 7.83 12.04
N VAL A 260 4.95 8.13 10.75
CA VAL A 260 5.54 7.24 9.77
C VAL A 260 6.77 7.91 9.14
N ALA A 261 7.94 7.46 9.56
CA ALA A 261 9.20 7.89 8.97
C ALA A 261 9.59 6.93 7.85
N GLY A 262 9.92 7.45 6.67
CA GLY A 262 10.47 6.64 5.59
C GLY A 262 11.86 6.08 5.96
N LEU A 263 12.26 5.00 5.30
CA LEU A 263 13.58 4.37 5.49
C LEU A 263 14.73 5.31 5.15
N GLY A 264 14.54 6.24 4.20
CA GLY A 264 15.59 7.15 3.74
C GLY A 264 16.53 6.52 2.71
N ASP A 265 16.10 5.46 2.03
CA ASP A 265 16.85 4.79 0.97
C ASP A 265 16.83 5.62 -0.33
N PHE A 266 15.78 5.48 -1.13
CA PHE A 266 15.56 6.28 -2.33
C PHE A 266 14.79 7.57 -2.00
N LEU A 267 13.73 7.44 -1.20
CA LEU A 267 12.92 8.57 -0.76
C LEU A 267 13.44 9.14 0.56
N PRO A 268 13.35 10.46 0.79
CA PRO A 268 13.77 11.05 2.05
C PRO A 268 12.85 10.62 3.20
N ARG A 269 13.37 10.68 4.43
CA ARG A 269 12.63 10.22 5.63
C ARG A 269 11.28 10.90 5.85
N TYR A 270 11.10 12.13 5.38
CA TYR A 270 9.80 12.81 5.47
C TYR A 270 8.74 12.24 4.53
N ALA A 271 9.14 11.46 3.52
CA ALA A 271 8.23 10.80 2.57
C ALA A 271 7.69 9.47 3.10
N GLY A 272 7.38 9.39 4.39
CA GLY A 272 6.81 8.19 5.02
C GLY A 272 5.52 7.68 4.38
N ASN A 273 4.72 8.59 3.82
CA ASN A 273 3.52 8.23 3.06
C ASN A 273 3.83 7.40 1.80
N LEU A 274 4.88 7.72 1.07
CA LEU A 274 5.29 6.95 -0.11
C LEU A 274 5.96 5.63 0.31
N ASP A 275 6.78 5.69 1.35
CA ASP A 275 7.51 4.54 1.89
C ASP A 275 6.57 3.44 2.41
N ILE A 276 5.53 3.79 3.18
CA ILE A 276 4.56 2.82 3.67
C ILE A 276 3.75 2.17 2.54
N MET A 277 3.44 2.93 1.47
CA MET A 277 2.72 2.40 0.32
C MET A 277 3.55 1.35 -0.41
N THR A 278 4.82 1.64 -0.67
CA THR A 278 5.72 0.69 -1.37
C THR A 278 6.05 -0.52 -0.51
N ALA A 279 6.25 -0.32 0.80
CA ALA A 279 6.48 -1.41 1.75
C ALA A 279 5.26 -2.34 1.87
N ALA A 280 4.05 -1.79 1.96
CA ALA A 280 2.81 -2.57 1.99
C ALA A 280 2.59 -3.34 0.67
N GLY A 281 2.85 -2.69 -0.48
CA GLY A 281 2.78 -3.34 -1.79
C GLY A 281 3.73 -4.52 -1.90
N LEU A 282 4.99 -4.34 -1.48
CA LEU A 282 5.97 -5.44 -1.47
C LEU A 282 5.56 -6.56 -0.51
N ARG A 283 5.11 -6.24 0.72
CA ARG A 283 4.63 -7.24 1.68
C ARG A 283 3.47 -8.05 1.11
N THR A 284 2.56 -7.40 0.38
CA THR A 284 1.47 -8.08 -0.33
C THR A 284 2.01 -9.05 -1.38
N ALA A 285 2.98 -8.61 -2.20
CA ALA A 285 3.61 -9.47 -3.21
C ALA A 285 4.32 -10.67 -2.57
N GLU A 286 5.01 -10.48 -1.46
CA GLU A 286 5.70 -11.55 -0.74
C GLU A 286 4.72 -12.62 -0.24
N MET A 287 3.57 -12.23 0.30
CA MET A 287 2.56 -13.19 0.73
C MET A 287 1.93 -13.94 -0.45
N TYR A 288 1.69 -13.29 -1.59
CA TYR A 288 1.31 -14.00 -2.82
C TYR A 288 2.42 -14.96 -3.28
N ALA A 289 3.67 -14.51 -3.24
CA ALA A 289 4.81 -15.32 -3.61
C ALA A 289 4.94 -16.56 -2.71
N GLU A 290 4.76 -16.44 -1.40
CA GLU A 290 4.71 -17.56 -0.45
C GLU A 290 3.66 -18.60 -0.89
N GLN A 291 2.46 -18.17 -1.23
CA GLN A 291 1.36 -19.04 -1.62
C GLN A 291 1.57 -19.67 -3.01
N ILE A 292 2.14 -18.93 -3.96
CA ILE A 292 2.50 -19.46 -5.29
C ILE A 292 3.59 -20.53 -5.16
N LEU A 293 4.63 -20.25 -4.37
CA LEU A 293 5.73 -21.21 -4.15
C LEU A 293 5.28 -22.46 -3.40
N ALA A 294 4.32 -22.32 -2.48
CA ALA A 294 3.70 -23.44 -1.76
C ALA A 294 2.70 -24.24 -2.62
N GLY A 295 2.32 -23.74 -3.81
CA GLY A 295 1.30 -24.34 -4.66
C GLY A 295 -0.13 -24.23 -4.16
N SER A 296 -0.38 -23.42 -3.14
CA SER A 296 -1.71 -23.15 -2.58
C SER A 296 -2.48 -22.06 -3.34
N PHE A 297 -1.78 -21.24 -4.09
CA PHE A 297 -2.33 -20.26 -5.03
C PHE A 297 -1.69 -20.44 -6.41
N VAL A 298 -2.51 -20.64 -7.42
CA VAL A 298 -2.09 -20.70 -8.82
C VAL A 298 -2.78 -19.55 -9.55
N PRO A 299 -2.01 -18.53 -10.01
CA PRO A 299 -2.59 -17.47 -10.81
C PRO A 299 -3.14 -18.04 -12.12
N GLU A 300 -4.37 -17.74 -12.45
CA GLU A 300 -5.04 -18.20 -13.68
C GLU A 300 -5.34 -17.01 -14.58
N ALA A 301 -5.20 -17.18 -15.89
CA ALA A 301 -5.59 -16.17 -16.86
C ALA A 301 -7.11 -15.94 -16.80
N ALA A 302 -7.51 -14.66 -16.70
CA ALA A 302 -8.91 -14.25 -16.65
C ALA A 302 -9.58 -14.30 -18.02
#